data_7d44fab4767990b31a66de44e62a3e0b
#
_entry.id   7d44fab4767990b31a66de44e62a3e0b
#
_cell.length_a   1.000
_cell.length_b   1.000
_cell.length_c   1.000
_cell.angle_alpha   90.00
_cell.angle_beta   90.00
_cell.angle_gamma   90.00
#
_symmetry.space_group_name_H-M   'P 1'
#
loop_
_entity.id
_entity.type
_entity.pdbx_description
1 polymer ?
#
loop_
_entity_poly.entity_id
_entity_poly.type
_entity_poly.pdbx_seq_one_letter_code
_entity_poly.pdbx_strand_id
1 'polypeptide(L)'
;MENHKRHNPLNIIIILFVIIFATIFLVKGDNSPTKNEQPTNVPENEVATPNPAYKCGLTVTAPLQNNVVSFPLTVSGVVNNQAATDSCTWVLFEGQAGTVSISNGATTYATVPVTLLGDWMTSGPVNFSATLTPVVSIPSGAPLTITFNEENPSDEAVSDTLSFPVVAQ
;
A
#
# COMPACT_ATOMS: atom_id res chain seq x y z
N MET A 1 52.39 -3.28 41.69
CA MET A 1 51.82 -3.17 40.31
C MET A 1 50.36 -3.57 40.39
N GLU A 2 49.48 -2.61 40.51
CA GLU A 2 48.03 -2.84 40.67
C GLU A 2 47.37 -2.76 39.29
N ASN A 3 46.82 -3.89 38.85
CA ASN A 3 46.20 -4.05 37.54
C ASN A 3 44.73 -3.52 37.59
N HIS A 4 44.52 -2.26 37.23
CA HIS A 4 43.23 -1.66 37.09
C HIS A 4 42.54 -2.21 35.86
N LYS A 5 41.68 -3.21 36.06
CA LYS A 5 40.80 -3.79 35.01
C LYS A 5 39.73 -2.76 34.64
N ARG A 6 39.95 -2.00 33.54
CA ARG A 6 38.95 -1.08 32.98
C ARG A 6 37.71 -1.88 32.53
N HIS A 7 36.62 -1.75 33.26
CA HIS A 7 35.33 -2.25 32.82
C HIS A 7 34.82 -1.41 31.64
N ASN A 8 34.56 -2.07 30.54
CA ASN A 8 34.06 -1.42 29.32
C ASN A 8 32.63 -0.92 29.59
N PRO A 9 32.33 0.38 29.44
CA PRO A 9 31.00 0.94 29.75
C PRO A 9 29.88 0.32 28.90
N LEU A 10 30.20 -0.22 27.72
CA LEU A 10 29.27 -0.92 26.85
C LEU A 10 28.68 -2.19 27.50
N ASN A 11 29.50 -2.94 28.25
CA ASN A 11 29.04 -4.16 28.93
C ASN A 11 28.09 -3.85 30.09
N ILE A 12 28.24 -2.71 30.77
CA ILE A 12 27.36 -2.28 31.87
C ILE A 12 25.98 -1.91 31.32
N ILE A 13 25.92 -1.25 30.15
CA ILE A 13 24.66 -0.87 29.51
C ILE A 13 23.87 -2.11 29.08
N ILE A 14 24.54 -3.12 28.50
CA ILE A 14 23.87 -4.37 28.06
C ILE A 14 23.29 -5.13 29.27
N ILE A 15 24.01 -5.21 30.40
CA ILE A 15 23.52 -5.86 31.61
C ILE A 15 22.30 -5.13 32.19
N LEU A 16 22.28 -3.80 32.17
CA LEU A 16 21.13 -3.00 32.62
C LEU A 16 19.88 -3.25 31.76
N PHE A 17 20.03 -3.34 30.42
CA PHE A 17 18.91 -3.63 29.53
C PHE A 17 18.33 -5.04 29.75
N VAL A 18 19.16 -6.04 30.02
CA VAL A 18 18.69 -7.41 30.31
C VAL A 18 17.91 -7.47 31.62
N ILE A 19 18.34 -6.74 32.66
CA ILE A 19 17.63 -6.70 33.94
C ILE A 19 16.27 -6.01 33.81
N ILE A 20 16.16 -4.92 33.04
CA ILE A 20 14.91 -4.21 32.83
C ILE A 20 13.91 -5.09 32.05
N PHE A 21 14.37 -5.85 31.06
CA PHE A 21 13.50 -6.79 30.31
C PHE A 21 13.01 -7.95 31.16
N ALA A 22 13.83 -8.48 32.08
CA ALA A 22 13.43 -9.57 32.97
C ALA A 22 12.40 -9.15 34.03
N THR A 23 12.41 -7.90 34.49
CA THR A 23 11.43 -7.39 35.48
C THR A 23 10.06 -7.13 34.90
N ILE A 24 9.95 -6.83 33.59
CA ILE A 24 8.65 -6.61 32.92
C ILE A 24 7.88 -7.94 32.73
N PHE A 25 8.58 -9.09 32.68
CA PHE A 25 7.93 -10.40 32.50
C PHE A 25 7.40 -11.03 33.80
N LEU A 26 7.80 -10.53 34.99
CA LEU A 26 7.44 -11.16 36.28
C LEU A 26 6.21 -10.51 36.96
N VAL A 27 5.59 -9.47 36.38
CA VAL A 27 4.35 -8.87 36.90
C VAL A 27 3.18 -9.26 36.01
N LYS A 28 2.89 -10.55 35.91
CA LYS A 28 1.63 -11.03 35.38
C LYS A 28 0.89 -11.76 36.50
N GLY A 29 0.19 -10.96 37.32
CA GLY A 29 -0.68 -11.44 38.39
C GLY A 29 -1.86 -12.22 37.79
N ASP A 30 -2.09 -13.40 38.36
CA ASP A 30 -3.28 -14.21 38.19
C ASP A 30 -4.53 -13.43 38.62
N ASN A 31 -5.35 -13.04 37.68
CA ASN A 31 -6.74 -12.71 37.92
C ASN A 31 -7.59 -13.78 37.25
N SER A 32 -8.10 -14.72 38.02
CA SER A 32 -9.14 -15.65 37.61
C SER A 32 -10.39 -14.87 37.21
N PRO A 33 -10.94 -15.09 36.01
CA PRO A 33 -12.17 -14.45 35.62
C PRO A 33 -13.37 -15.24 36.10
N THR A 34 -14.27 -14.58 36.79
CA THR A 34 -15.65 -14.96 37.01
C THR A 34 -16.32 -15.24 35.67
N LYS A 35 -16.92 -16.44 35.55
CA LYS A 35 -17.67 -16.92 34.40
C LYS A 35 -18.92 -16.08 34.17
N ASN A 36 -18.83 -15.08 33.31
CA ASN A 36 -20.00 -14.46 32.67
C ASN A 36 -20.03 -14.95 31.22
N GLU A 37 -20.99 -15.79 30.93
CA GLU A 37 -21.33 -16.21 29.56
C GLU A 37 -21.91 -14.99 28.81
N GLN A 38 -21.03 -14.25 28.15
CA GLN A 38 -21.42 -13.24 27.19
C GLN A 38 -21.62 -13.94 25.83
N PRO A 39 -22.71 -13.66 25.12
CA PRO A 39 -22.98 -14.28 23.82
C PRO A 39 -21.78 -14.05 22.90
N THR A 40 -21.26 -15.15 22.36
CA THR A 40 -20.19 -15.19 21.38
C THR A 40 -20.68 -14.43 20.15
N ASN A 41 -20.33 -13.15 20.06
CA ASN A 41 -20.35 -12.45 18.78
C ASN A 41 -19.29 -13.11 17.93
N VAL A 42 -19.72 -14.07 17.10
CA VAL A 42 -18.96 -14.50 15.93
C VAL A 42 -18.66 -13.23 15.16
N PRO A 43 -17.38 -12.91 14.88
CA PRO A 43 -17.10 -11.77 14.02
C PRO A 43 -17.81 -12.05 12.70
N GLU A 44 -18.90 -11.34 12.46
CA GLU A 44 -19.53 -11.24 11.15
C GLU A 44 -18.40 -10.84 10.23
N ASN A 45 -18.11 -11.70 9.26
CA ASN A 45 -17.05 -11.50 8.29
C ASN A 45 -17.43 -10.22 7.53
N GLU A 46 -16.92 -9.08 8.02
CA GLU A 46 -17.17 -7.78 7.43
C GLU A 46 -16.55 -7.82 6.04
N VAL A 47 -17.39 -8.11 5.06
CA VAL A 47 -17.02 -8.05 3.65
C VAL A 47 -16.60 -6.61 3.42
N ALA A 48 -15.28 -6.40 3.37
CA ALA A 48 -14.70 -5.08 3.19
C ALA A 48 -15.36 -4.42 1.98
N THR A 49 -16.13 -3.37 2.22
CA THR A 49 -16.82 -2.63 1.15
C THR A 49 -15.75 -2.16 0.15
N PRO A 50 -15.87 -2.48 -1.14
CA PRO A 50 -14.91 -2.04 -2.14
C PRO A 50 -14.76 -0.53 -2.10
N ASN A 51 -13.54 -0.04 -1.91
CA ASN A 51 -13.27 1.38 -1.74
C ASN A 51 -12.32 1.86 -2.84
N PRO A 52 -12.48 3.07 -3.39
CA PRO A 52 -11.53 3.66 -4.32
C PRO A 52 -10.11 3.69 -3.73
N ALA A 53 -9.09 3.36 -4.51
CA ALA A 53 -7.71 3.58 -4.12
C ALA A 53 -7.34 5.04 -4.38
N TYR A 54 -6.63 5.67 -3.42
CA TYR A 54 -6.28 7.07 -3.46
C TYR A 54 -4.87 7.33 -2.97
N LYS A 55 -4.15 8.21 -3.66
CA LYS A 55 -2.88 8.79 -3.20
C LYS A 55 -2.54 10.09 -3.97
N CYS A 56 -2.09 11.12 -3.26
CA CYS A 56 -1.56 12.38 -3.84
C CYS A 56 -2.47 13.05 -4.88
N GLY A 57 -3.80 12.93 -4.76
CA GLY A 57 -4.74 13.44 -5.75
C GLY A 57 -5.09 12.46 -6.87
N LEU A 58 -4.38 11.34 -7.01
CA LEU A 58 -4.78 10.23 -7.88
C LEU A 58 -5.88 9.42 -7.19
N THR A 59 -7.04 9.27 -7.83
CA THR A 59 -8.15 8.43 -7.36
C THR A 59 -8.49 7.40 -8.43
N VAL A 60 -8.38 6.11 -8.11
CA VAL A 60 -8.81 5.02 -9.00
C VAL A 60 -10.28 4.70 -8.71
N THR A 61 -11.13 4.85 -9.70
CA THR A 61 -12.58 4.61 -9.58
C THR A 61 -12.99 3.24 -10.11
N ALA A 62 -12.18 2.63 -10.98
CA ALA A 62 -12.35 1.25 -11.45
C ALA A 62 -10.99 0.63 -11.83
N PRO A 63 -10.74 -0.64 -11.43
CA PRO A 63 -11.51 -1.41 -10.46
C PRO A 63 -11.35 -0.85 -9.04
N LEU A 64 -12.30 -1.17 -8.15
CA LEU A 64 -12.15 -0.89 -6.72
C LEU A 64 -11.23 -1.93 -6.07
N GLN A 65 -10.71 -1.61 -4.89
CA GLN A 65 -9.89 -2.54 -4.13
C GLN A 65 -10.68 -3.83 -3.83
N ASN A 66 -10.00 -4.97 -3.90
CA ASN A 66 -10.54 -6.31 -3.69
C ASN A 66 -11.60 -6.78 -4.72
N ASN A 67 -11.82 -6.03 -5.81
CA ASN A 67 -12.73 -6.48 -6.86
C ASN A 67 -12.20 -7.73 -7.57
N VAL A 68 -13.12 -8.56 -8.03
CA VAL A 68 -12.85 -9.61 -9.01
C VAL A 68 -12.77 -8.95 -10.40
N VAL A 69 -11.69 -9.23 -11.14
CA VAL A 69 -11.38 -8.61 -12.43
C VAL A 69 -11.14 -9.63 -13.53
N SER A 70 -11.57 -9.30 -14.74
CA SER A 70 -11.29 -10.08 -15.94
C SER A 70 -10.42 -9.27 -16.92
N PHE A 71 -9.79 -9.94 -17.86
CA PHE A 71 -8.88 -9.34 -18.83
C PHE A 71 -9.42 -9.41 -20.27
N PRO A 72 -9.16 -8.38 -21.09
CA PRO A 72 -8.44 -7.13 -20.82
C PRO A 72 -9.11 -6.29 -19.73
N LEU A 73 -8.32 -5.73 -18.80
CA LEU A 73 -8.82 -4.93 -17.69
C LEU A 73 -8.63 -3.44 -17.97
N THR A 74 -9.74 -2.68 -18.02
CA THR A 74 -9.67 -1.22 -18.07
C THR A 74 -9.60 -0.68 -16.64
N VAL A 75 -8.57 0.11 -16.40
CA VAL A 75 -8.38 0.88 -15.15
C VAL A 75 -8.70 2.34 -15.44
N SER A 76 -9.49 2.99 -14.61
CA SER A 76 -9.89 4.38 -14.81
C SER A 76 -10.01 5.14 -13.48
N GLY A 77 -9.96 6.46 -13.57
CA GLY A 77 -10.05 7.32 -12.41
C GLY A 77 -9.85 8.78 -12.76
N VAL A 78 -9.46 9.55 -11.74
CA VAL A 78 -9.27 10.99 -11.83
C VAL A 78 -7.97 11.37 -11.12
N VAL A 79 -7.23 12.30 -11.71
CA VAL A 79 -6.16 13.02 -11.01
C VAL A 79 -6.65 14.43 -10.70
N ASN A 80 -6.62 14.80 -9.42
CA ASN A 80 -6.96 16.14 -8.95
C ASN A 80 -5.89 16.68 -8.02
N ASN A 81 -4.90 17.35 -8.59
CA ASN A 81 -3.76 17.87 -7.84
C ASN A 81 -4.12 18.97 -6.85
N GLN A 82 -5.28 19.66 -7.02
CA GLN A 82 -5.76 20.67 -6.08
C GLN A 82 -6.43 20.08 -4.83
N ALA A 83 -6.90 18.84 -4.91
CA ALA A 83 -7.54 18.14 -3.80
C ALA A 83 -6.55 17.29 -2.97
N ALA A 84 -5.27 17.33 -3.30
CA ALA A 84 -4.24 16.65 -2.53
C ALA A 84 -4.12 17.32 -1.15
N THR A 85 -4.50 16.60 -0.09
CA THR A 85 -4.49 17.09 1.30
C THR A 85 -3.27 16.65 2.10
N ASP A 86 -2.44 15.82 1.54
CA ASP A 86 -1.36 15.07 2.17
C ASP A 86 0.05 15.57 1.83
N SER A 87 0.17 16.83 1.47
CA SER A 87 1.46 17.48 1.14
C SER A 87 2.18 16.88 -0.08
N CYS A 88 1.51 16.00 -0.84
CA CYS A 88 2.02 15.44 -2.07
C CYS A 88 1.06 15.72 -3.25
N THR A 89 1.62 15.67 -4.46
CA THR A 89 0.89 15.94 -5.71
C THR A 89 1.33 14.89 -6.72
N TRP A 90 0.36 14.21 -7.35
CA TRP A 90 0.68 13.25 -8.41
C TRP A 90 1.13 13.99 -9.67
N VAL A 91 2.34 13.75 -10.12
CA VAL A 91 2.94 14.43 -11.27
C VAL A 91 2.28 13.97 -12.58
N LEU A 92 1.93 14.95 -13.42
CA LEU A 92 1.43 14.74 -14.78
C LEU A 92 2.48 15.22 -15.77
N PHE A 93 2.79 14.43 -16.78
CA PHE A 93 3.78 14.79 -17.79
C PHE A 93 3.37 14.29 -19.18
N GLU A 94 3.43 15.18 -20.17
CA GLU A 94 3.14 14.87 -21.59
C GLU A 94 1.82 14.11 -21.83
N GLY A 95 0.76 14.43 -21.07
CA GLY A 95 -0.55 13.78 -21.22
C GLY A 95 -0.65 12.40 -20.54
N GLN A 96 0.29 12.09 -19.66
CA GLN A 96 0.31 10.84 -18.88
C GLN A 96 0.32 11.13 -17.37
N ALA A 97 -0.16 10.16 -16.60
CA ALA A 97 -0.10 10.13 -15.16
C ALA A 97 0.81 8.98 -14.67
N GLY A 98 1.90 8.73 -15.39
CA GLY A 98 2.82 7.65 -15.13
C GLY A 98 2.43 6.32 -15.76
N THR A 99 2.73 5.21 -15.09
CA THR A 99 2.44 3.85 -15.57
C THR A 99 1.59 3.09 -14.58
N VAL A 100 0.82 2.11 -15.08
CA VAL A 100 0.10 1.14 -14.27
C VAL A 100 0.53 -0.28 -14.64
N SER A 101 0.74 -1.11 -13.65
CA SER A 101 1.08 -2.52 -13.81
C SER A 101 0.15 -3.42 -13.03
N ILE A 102 0.09 -4.71 -13.41
CA ILE A 102 -0.58 -5.78 -12.67
C ILE A 102 0.39 -6.93 -12.46
N SER A 103 0.48 -7.41 -11.21
CA SER A 103 1.42 -8.45 -10.80
C SER A 103 0.85 -9.33 -9.70
N ASN A 104 1.50 -10.48 -9.44
CA ASN A 104 1.27 -11.31 -8.24
C ASN A 104 2.43 -11.20 -7.22
N GLY A 105 3.26 -10.17 -7.34
CA GLY A 105 4.44 -9.98 -6.53
C GLY A 105 5.70 -10.65 -7.10
N ALA A 106 5.60 -11.81 -7.72
CA ALA A 106 6.72 -12.51 -8.37
C ALA A 106 6.82 -12.20 -9.88
N THR A 107 5.67 -12.04 -10.53
CA THR A 107 5.56 -11.83 -11.98
C THR A 107 4.72 -10.61 -12.28
N THR A 108 5.22 -9.70 -13.11
CA THR A 108 4.44 -8.61 -13.71
C THR A 108 3.83 -9.13 -15.02
N TYR A 109 2.50 -9.10 -15.11
CA TYR A 109 1.73 -9.63 -16.24
C TYR A 109 1.53 -8.60 -17.35
N ALA A 110 1.40 -7.33 -16.97
CA ALA A 110 1.30 -6.21 -17.92
C ALA A 110 1.77 -4.93 -17.26
N THR A 111 2.31 -4.00 -18.05
CA THR A 111 2.60 -2.62 -17.69
C THR A 111 2.27 -1.72 -18.86
N VAL A 112 1.52 -0.65 -18.64
CA VAL A 112 1.09 0.29 -19.69
C VAL A 112 1.11 1.73 -19.14
N PRO A 113 1.26 2.75 -20.01
CA PRO A 113 1.09 4.15 -19.60
C PRO A 113 -0.35 4.45 -19.18
N VAL A 114 -0.51 5.36 -18.23
CA VAL A 114 -1.80 5.91 -17.79
C VAL A 114 -2.08 7.16 -18.60
N THR A 115 -2.96 7.04 -19.60
CA THR A 115 -3.29 8.14 -20.51
C THR A 115 -4.34 9.07 -19.91
N LEU A 116 -4.08 10.37 -19.94
CA LEU A 116 -5.02 11.40 -19.53
C LEU A 116 -6.05 11.68 -20.64
N LEU A 117 -7.30 11.87 -20.23
CA LEU A 117 -8.43 12.09 -21.13
C LEU A 117 -8.84 13.57 -21.07
N GLY A 118 -8.49 14.33 -22.09
CA GLY A 118 -8.78 15.76 -22.20
C GLY A 118 -7.56 16.64 -21.96
N ASP A 119 -7.80 17.92 -21.62
CA ASP A 119 -6.73 18.89 -21.38
C ASP A 119 -6.10 18.67 -20.01
N TRP A 120 -4.91 18.10 -19.99
CA TRP A 120 -4.15 17.81 -18.78
C TRP A 120 -3.41 19.04 -18.21
N MET A 121 -3.33 20.14 -18.96
CA MET A 121 -2.70 21.39 -18.52
C MET A 121 -3.66 22.27 -17.70
N THR A 122 -4.88 21.79 -17.44
CA THR A 122 -5.84 22.52 -16.60
C THR A 122 -5.50 22.40 -15.11
N SER A 123 -5.97 23.35 -14.32
CA SER A 123 -5.88 23.27 -12.85
C SER A 123 -6.96 22.39 -12.21
N GLY A 124 -7.89 21.85 -13.00
CA GLY A 124 -9.00 21.02 -12.52
C GLY A 124 -8.71 19.52 -12.56
N PRO A 125 -9.68 18.71 -12.11
CA PRO A 125 -9.55 17.26 -12.18
C PRO A 125 -9.52 16.77 -13.63
N VAL A 126 -8.60 15.83 -13.93
CA VAL A 126 -8.44 15.20 -15.25
C VAL A 126 -8.72 13.72 -15.16
N ASN A 127 -9.59 13.21 -16.01
CA ASN A 127 -9.84 11.78 -16.08
C ASN A 127 -8.66 11.03 -16.73
N PHE A 128 -8.46 9.78 -16.35
CA PHE A 128 -7.49 8.90 -16.98
C PHE A 128 -8.07 7.54 -17.30
N SER A 129 -7.42 6.82 -18.24
CA SER A 129 -7.72 5.45 -18.56
C SER A 129 -6.46 4.69 -18.99
N ALA A 130 -6.42 3.39 -18.66
CA ALA A 130 -5.39 2.47 -19.14
C ALA A 130 -6.02 1.08 -19.31
N THR A 131 -5.56 0.29 -20.29
CA THR A 131 -6.05 -1.08 -20.50
C THR A 131 -4.90 -2.07 -20.34
N LEU A 132 -4.99 -2.88 -19.29
CA LEU A 132 -4.03 -3.94 -18.98
C LEU A 132 -4.42 -5.22 -19.72
N THR A 133 -3.53 -5.67 -20.61
CA THR A 133 -3.68 -6.92 -21.36
C THR A 133 -2.49 -7.83 -21.01
N PRO A 134 -2.68 -8.81 -20.11
CA PRO A 134 -1.64 -9.75 -19.75
C PRO A 134 -1.10 -10.51 -20.96
N VAL A 135 0.24 -10.68 -21.03
CA VAL A 135 0.89 -11.44 -22.10
C VAL A 135 0.87 -12.95 -21.86
N VAL A 136 0.55 -13.37 -20.63
CA VAL A 136 0.37 -14.77 -20.22
C VAL A 136 -0.94 -14.92 -19.46
N SER A 137 -1.52 -16.12 -19.49
CA SER A 137 -2.76 -16.41 -18.78
C SER A 137 -2.56 -16.31 -17.26
N ILE A 138 -3.53 -15.73 -16.58
CA ILE A 138 -3.57 -15.62 -15.13
C ILE A 138 -4.59 -16.64 -14.62
N PRO A 139 -4.24 -17.49 -13.64
CA PRO A 139 -5.19 -18.44 -13.08
C PRO A 139 -6.38 -17.73 -12.41
N SER A 140 -7.60 -18.27 -12.57
CA SER A 140 -8.78 -17.79 -11.86
C SER A 140 -8.57 -17.89 -10.33
N GLY A 141 -9.05 -16.90 -9.61
CA GLY A 141 -8.88 -16.79 -8.16
C GLY A 141 -7.49 -16.33 -7.72
N ALA A 142 -6.55 -16.07 -8.65
CA ALA A 142 -5.22 -15.61 -8.28
C ALA A 142 -5.27 -14.21 -7.62
N PRO A 143 -4.61 -14.02 -6.46
CA PRO A 143 -4.45 -12.69 -5.87
C PRO A 143 -3.49 -11.88 -6.73
N LEU A 144 -3.87 -10.65 -7.04
CA LEU A 144 -3.12 -9.73 -7.87
C LEU A 144 -3.01 -8.37 -7.19
N THR A 145 -1.99 -7.61 -7.58
CA THR A 145 -1.80 -6.23 -7.16
C THR A 145 -1.76 -5.34 -8.41
N ILE A 146 -2.58 -4.30 -8.41
CA ILE A 146 -2.46 -3.18 -9.35
C ILE A 146 -1.55 -2.14 -8.71
N THR A 147 -0.54 -1.69 -9.46
CA THR A 147 0.44 -0.70 -8.99
C THR A 147 0.54 0.43 -10.01
N PHE A 148 0.26 1.64 -9.55
CA PHE A 148 0.54 2.88 -10.27
C PHE A 148 1.89 3.41 -9.82
N ASN A 149 2.74 3.77 -10.76
CA ASN A 149 3.97 4.50 -10.52
C ASN A 149 3.86 5.86 -11.18
N GLU A 150 4.11 6.91 -10.40
CA GLU A 150 4.10 8.27 -10.88
C GLU A 150 5.16 8.49 -11.97
N GLU A 151 4.88 9.41 -12.89
CA GLU A 151 5.89 9.87 -13.85
C GLU A 151 6.98 10.64 -13.10
N ASN A 152 8.23 10.32 -13.42
CA ASN A 152 9.37 11.04 -12.86
C ASN A 152 10.19 11.71 -13.97
N PRO A 153 9.85 12.95 -14.32
CA PRO A 153 10.59 13.71 -15.35
C PRO A 153 11.98 14.15 -14.90
N SER A 154 12.33 13.94 -13.63
CA SER A 154 13.64 14.27 -13.05
C SER A 154 14.24 13.03 -12.42
N ASP A 155 15.42 12.61 -12.86
CA ASP A 155 16.14 11.44 -12.35
C ASP A 155 16.48 11.53 -10.84
N GLU A 156 16.32 12.69 -10.23
CA GLU A 156 16.64 12.94 -8.81
C GLU A 156 15.41 12.86 -7.89
N ALA A 157 14.18 12.87 -8.43
CA ALA A 157 12.98 12.86 -7.62
C ALA A 157 12.54 11.44 -7.23
N VAL A 158 12.07 11.28 -6.00
CA VAL A 158 11.40 10.06 -5.57
C VAL A 158 9.97 10.08 -6.13
N SER A 159 9.63 9.11 -6.97
CA SER A 159 8.26 8.99 -7.50
C SER A 159 7.34 8.32 -6.49
N ASP A 160 6.10 8.78 -6.45
CA ASP A 160 5.06 8.18 -5.65
C ASP A 160 4.50 6.90 -6.28
N THR A 161 4.03 5.99 -5.45
CA THR A 161 3.44 4.71 -5.86
C THR A 161 2.13 4.47 -5.13
N LEU A 162 1.08 4.09 -5.86
CA LEU A 162 -0.20 3.65 -5.31
C LEU A 162 -0.42 2.18 -5.68
N SER A 163 -0.61 1.32 -4.67
CA SER A 163 -0.86 -0.11 -4.89
C SER A 163 -2.11 -0.59 -4.15
N PHE A 164 -2.88 -1.49 -4.77
CA PHE A 164 -4.04 -2.10 -4.13
C PHE A 164 -4.33 -3.49 -4.70
N PRO A 165 -4.94 -4.39 -3.90
CA PRO A 165 -5.24 -5.77 -4.28
C PRO A 165 -6.50 -5.87 -5.15
N VAL A 166 -6.50 -6.87 -6.06
CA VAL A 166 -7.64 -7.37 -6.82
C VAL A 166 -7.54 -8.91 -6.95
N VAL A 167 -8.56 -9.56 -7.47
CA VAL A 167 -8.57 -11.02 -7.67
C VAL A 167 -8.91 -11.32 -9.13
N ALA A 168 -8.15 -12.21 -9.78
CA ALA A 168 -8.47 -12.65 -11.13
C ALA A 168 -9.78 -13.46 -11.17
N GLN A 169 -10.61 -13.23 -12.20
CA GLN A 169 -11.84 -14.00 -12.44
C GLN A 169 -11.51 -15.41 -12.94
#